data_96aa7356b7e6eba48aaf0dbf980f280e
#
_entry.id   96aa7356b7e6eba48aaf0dbf980f280e
#
_cell.length_a   1.000
_cell.length_b   1.000
_cell.length_c   1.000
_cell.angle_alpha   90.00
_cell.angle_beta   90.00
_cell.angle_gamma   90.00
#
_symmetry.space_group_name_H-M   'P 1'
#
loop_
_entity.id
_entity.type
_entity.pdbx_description
1 polymer ?
#
loop_
_entity_poly.entity_id
_entity_poly.type
_entity_poly.pdbx_seq_one_letter_code
_entity_poly.pdbx_strand_id
1 'polypeptide(L)'
;MTVVVAASFIAVAARMSLVQFLGIYFVHRAGIDVTTVGLAFLCENIARGLAAPFFGTLSDRLGRRPLLIASSLVTAVVLPAFLLVTGPATLLAWSLLLGTAGAINIPVSSALLLDLAPPERRQSVLALNYTVMSVAYTLGVIPAGYIAERGYGILAAASAAGYVLVAALYLAALRGPLPLERGAAAPSLLRDTLAAFGDRRFALFAAIAFVFPLSMGMLVTVTPLYATARGLGESYIGLVLGANSILVAALALPVATRIEAQGPFRLLGAAAAIIAAALGCFALIPDAAAALLIGTVVYSFGEVVFSSAVPAGVARLAPAGRRGAYQGAWTLVASLSLGSALALSGAISKAADWPSAWLACAVLTAAAAVALHSLRQRFAPAA
;
A
#
# COMPACT_ATOMS: atom_id res chain seq x y z
N MET A 1 -5.93 -7.35 -22.84
CA MET A 1 -4.87 -7.48 -21.86
C MET A 1 -3.98 -6.24 -21.79
N THR A 2 -3.32 -5.82 -22.85
CA THR A 2 -2.43 -4.61 -22.90
C THR A 2 -3.12 -3.35 -22.36
N VAL A 3 -4.38 -3.11 -22.73
CA VAL A 3 -5.16 -1.95 -22.27
C VAL A 3 -5.38 -1.98 -20.75
N VAL A 4 -5.63 -3.15 -20.16
CA VAL A 4 -5.84 -3.25 -18.70
C VAL A 4 -4.54 -2.95 -17.97
N VAL A 5 -3.40 -3.43 -18.47
CA VAL A 5 -2.06 -3.13 -17.91
C VAL A 5 -1.75 -1.63 -18.04
N ALA A 6 -2.02 -1.03 -19.21
CA ALA A 6 -1.84 0.41 -19.41
C ALA A 6 -2.75 1.25 -18.50
N ALA A 7 -4.01 0.85 -18.34
CA ALA A 7 -4.95 1.49 -17.42
C ALA A 7 -4.48 1.38 -15.97
N SER A 8 -3.95 0.23 -15.54
CA SER A 8 -3.35 0.03 -14.21
C SER A 8 -2.15 0.95 -14.01
N PHE A 9 -1.28 1.09 -15.00
CA PHE A 9 -0.15 2.01 -14.98
C PHE A 9 -0.61 3.45 -14.73
N ILE A 10 -1.54 3.95 -15.55
CA ILE A 10 -2.03 5.33 -15.46
C ILE A 10 -2.74 5.56 -14.10
N ALA A 11 -3.58 4.61 -13.67
CA ALA A 11 -4.30 4.72 -12.40
C ALA A 11 -3.34 4.81 -11.20
N VAL A 12 -2.28 3.97 -11.17
CA VAL A 12 -1.28 3.99 -10.10
C VAL A 12 -0.45 5.27 -10.15
N ALA A 13 0.04 5.67 -11.33
CA ALA A 13 0.80 6.90 -11.47
C ALA A 13 -0.03 8.12 -11.02
N ALA A 14 -1.28 8.24 -11.48
CA ALA A 14 -2.19 9.33 -11.13
C ALA A 14 -2.53 9.36 -9.63
N ARG A 15 -2.71 8.20 -8.99
CA ARG A 15 -3.00 8.13 -7.55
C ARG A 15 -1.77 8.49 -6.73
N MET A 16 -0.63 7.87 -7.03
CA MET A 16 0.58 8.00 -6.22
C MET A 16 1.24 9.36 -6.37
N SER A 17 1.08 10.02 -7.52
CA SER A 17 1.52 11.41 -7.69
C SER A 17 0.86 12.38 -6.71
N LEU A 18 -0.35 12.10 -6.24
CA LEU A 18 -1.07 12.98 -5.33
C LEU A 18 -1.03 12.48 -3.88
N VAL A 19 -1.39 11.21 -3.65
CA VAL A 19 -1.64 10.67 -2.29
C VAL A 19 -0.41 10.80 -1.38
N GLN A 20 0.80 10.70 -1.93
CA GLN A 20 2.05 10.82 -1.16
C GLN A 20 2.25 12.20 -0.55
N PHE A 21 1.69 13.24 -1.14
CA PHE A 21 1.86 14.63 -0.71
C PHE A 21 0.64 15.20 0.03
N LEU A 22 -0.47 14.44 0.12
CA LEU A 22 -1.69 14.90 0.79
C LEU A 22 -1.51 15.15 2.29
N GLY A 23 -0.63 14.40 2.95
CA GLY A 23 -0.29 14.65 4.35
C GLY A 23 0.27 16.06 4.56
N ILE A 24 1.19 16.48 3.67
CA ILE A 24 1.75 17.82 3.67
C ILE A 24 0.67 18.86 3.43
N TYR A 25 -0.17 18.65 2.42
CA TYR A 25 -1.26 19.55 2.10
C TYR A 25 -2.21 19.78 3.30
N PHE A 26 -2.68 18.70 3.92
CA PHE A 26 -3.63 18.81 5.01
C PHE A 26 -3.03 19.44 6.27
N VAL A 27 -1.77 19.15 6.59
CA VAL A 27 -1.11 19.71 7.77
C VAL A 27 -0.67 21.16 7.53
N HIS A 28 0.04 21.43 6.43
CA HIS A 28 0.66 22.75 6.22
C HIS A 28 -0.20 23.76 5.46
N ARG A 29 -1.12 23.31 4.58
CA ARG A 29 -1.98 24.20 3.80
C ARG A 29 -3.39 24.33 4.38
N ALA A 30 -3.98 23.20 4.80
CA ALA A 30 -5.31 23.21 5.40
C ALA A 30 -5.30 23.41 6.93
N GLY A 31 -4.12 23.41 7.57
CA GLY A 31 -3.97 23.65 9.01
C GLY A 31 -4.59 22.57 9.89
N ILE A 32 -4.79 21.36 9.35
CA ILE A 32 -5.40 20.26 10.10
C ILE A 32 -4.32 19.55 10.90
N ASP A 33 -4.64 19.24 12.14
CA ASP A 33 -3.76 18.53 13.03
C ASP A 33 -3.25 17.18 12.48
N VAL A 34 -1.95 16.92 12.65
CA VAL A 34 -1.27 15.73 12.12
C VAL A 34 -1.90 14.41 12.60
N THR A 35 -2.35 14.33 13.86
CA THR A 35 -3.02 13.14 14.38
C THR A 35 -4.38 12.93 13.72
N THR A 36 -5.12 14.01 13.48
CA THR A 36 -6.40 13.98 12.74
C THR A 36 -6.19 13.52 11.30
N VAL A 37 -5.15 14.01 10.62
CA VAL A 37 -4.79 13.54 9.26
C VAL A 37 -4.43 12.05 9.29
N GLY A 38 -3.69 11.61 10.30
CA GLY A 38 -3.38 10.20 10.50
C GLY A 38 -4.62 9.33 10.71
N LEU A 39 -5.57 9.78 11.54
CA LEU A 39 -6.85 9.08 11.74
C LEU A 39 -7.68 9.02 10.45
N ALA A 40 -7.67 10.07 9.64
CA ALA A 40 -8.34 10.09 8.36
C ALA A 40 -7.74 9.08 7.37
N PHE A 41 -6.42 8.94 7.33
CA PHE A 41 -5.75 7.92 6.51
C PHE A 41 -5.99 6.50 7.04
N LEU A 42 -6.09 6.34 8.35
CA LEU A 42 -6.53 5.08 8.95
C LEU A 42 -7.96 4.72 8.50
N CYS A 43 -8.89 5.67 8.58
CA CYS A 43 -10.27 5.48 8.11
C CYS A 43 -10.33 5.16 6.60
N GLU A 44 -9.51 5.82 5.77
CA GLU A 44 -9.39 5.51 4.34
C GLU A 44 -8.98 4.05 4.12
N ASN A 45 -7.95 3.58 4.82
CA ASN A 45 -7.44 2.21 4.66
C ASN A 45 -8.43 1.17 5.18
N ILE A 46 -9.12 1.44 6.29
CA ILE A 46 -10.20 0.57 6.82
C ILE A 46 -11.36 0.52 5.83
N ALA A 47 -11.84 1.65 5.34
CA ALA A 47 -12.92 1.71 4.36
C ALA A 47 -12.57 0.92 3.09
N ARG A 48 -11.34 1.05 2.60
CA ARG A 48 -10.84 0.29 1.45
C ARG A 48 -10.82 -1.20 1.72
N GLY A 49 -10.29 -1.62 2.87
CA GLY A 49 -10.19 -3.03 3.25
C GLY A 49 -11.57 -3.70 3.40
N LEU A 50 -12.54 -2.99 3.99
CA LEU A 50 -13.90 -3.50 4.18
C LEU A 50 -14.72 -3.49 2.87
N ALA A 51 -14.50 -2.51 2.01
CA ALA A 51 -15.25 -2.38 0.75
C ALA A 51 -14.74 -3.33 -0.34
N ALA A 52 -13.46 -3.72 -0.35
CA ALA A 52 -12.87 -4.54 -1.39
C ALA A 52 -13.57 -5.89 -1.63
N PRO A 53 -13.91 -6.70 -0.61
CA PRO A 53 -14.66 -7.94 -0.82
C PRO A 53 -16.06 -7.72 -1.41
N PHE A 54 -16.74 -6.66 -0.97
CA PHE A 54 -18.08 -6.30 -1.49
C PHE A 54 -18.00 -5.97 -2.99
N PHE A 55 -17.05 -5.15 -3.39
CA PHE A 55 -16.88 -4.79 -4.80
C PHE A 55 -16.33 -5.94 -5.65
N GLY A 56 -15.55 -6.85 -5.08
CA GLY A 56 -15.18 -8.09 -5.73
C GLY A 56 -16.42 -8.89 -6.16
N THR A 57 -17.33 -9.17 -5.21
CA THR A 57 -18.58 -9.90 -5.50
C THR A 57 -19.52 -9.12 -6.42
N LEU A 58 -19.56 -7.81 -6.30
CA LEU A 58 -20.36 -6.95 -7.18
C LEU A 58 -19.84 -7.00 -8.61
N SER A 59 -18.50 -7.06 -8.79
CA SER A 59 -17.87 -7.17 -10.12
C SER A 59 -18.20 -8.48 -10.83
N ASP A 60 -18.39 -9.57 -10.07
CA ASP A 60 -18.81 -10.86 -10.62
C ASP A 60 -20.27 -10.87 -11.06
N ARG A 61 -21.12 -10.00 -10.49
CA ARG A 61 -22.56 -9.89 -10.83
C ARG A 61 -22.83 -8.88 -11.95
N LEU A 62 -22.28 -7.67 -11.83
CA LEU A 62 -22.51 -6.57 -12.79
C LEU A 62 -21.58 -6.60 -13.98
N GLY A 63 -20.51 -7.41 -13.89
CA GLY A 63 -19.42 -7.40 -14.85
C GLY A 63 -18.29 -6.46 -14.46
N ARG A 64 -17.08 -6.82 -14.83
CA ARG A 64 -15.86 -6.09 -14.43
C ARG A 64 -15.74 -4.73 -15.10
N ARG A 65 -16.14 -4.63 -16.38
CA ARG A 65 -16.02 -3.41 -17.19
C ARG A 65 -16.82 -2.23 -16.62
N PRO A 66 -18.16 -2.32 -16.39
CA PRO A 66 -18.93 -1.19 -15.91
C PRO A 66 -18.44 -0.71 -14.54
N LEU A 67 -18.01 -1.64 -13.69
CA LEU A 67 -17.50 -1.30 -12.37
C LEU A 67 -16.14 -0.57 -12.43
N LEU A 68 -15.22 -0.98 -13.31
CA LEU A 68 -13.95 -0.30 -13.54
C LEU A 68 -14.15 1.11 -14.10
N ILE A 69 -15.06 1.29 -15.03
CA ILE A 69 -15.39 2.60 -15.59
C ILE A 69 -15.99 3.50 -14.50
N ALA A 70 -17.00 3.00 -13.78
CA ALA A 70 -17.67 3.77 -12.72
C ALA A 70 -16.66 4.16 -11.60
N SER A 71 -15.82 3.22 -11.16
CA SER A 71 -14.80 3.50 -10.13
C SER A 71 -13.77 4.53 -10.60
N SER A 72 -13.36 4.45 -11.85
CA SER A 72 -12.41 5.43 -12.41
C SER A 72 -13.01 6.82 -12.48
N LEU A 73 -14.27 6.96 -12.91
CA LEU A 73 -14.97 8.26 -12.94
C LEU A 73 -15.23 8.79 -11.52
N VAL A 74 -15.66 7.94 -10.59
CA VAL A 74 -15.83 8.34 -9.19
C VAL A 74 -14.49 8.79 -8.59
N THR A 75 -13.40 8.06 -8.84
CA THR A 75 -12.07 8.44 -8.32
C THR A 75 -11.58 9.73 -8.98
N ALA A 76 -11.86 9.96 -10.26
CA ALA A 76 -11.53 11.21 -10.96
C ALA A 76 -12.16 12.45 -10.30
N VAL A 77 -13.34 12.29 -9.66
CA VAL A 77 -14.02 13.35 -8.92
C VAL A 77 -13.58 13.40 -7.45
N VAL A 78 -13.57 12.25 -6.78
CA VAL A 78 -13.28 12.17 -5.34
C VAL A 78 -11.84 12.54 -5.03
N LEU A 79 -10.90 12.11 -5.86
CA LEU A 79 -9.48 12.34 -5.59
C LEU A 79 -9.15 13.86 -5.54
N PRO A 80 -9.48 14.69 -6.54
CA PRO A 80 -9.23 16.14 -6.48
C PRO A 80 -10.12 16.89 -5.48
N ALA A 81 -11.21 16.29 -5.00
CA ALA A 81 -12.09 16.91 -4.02
C ALA A 81 -11.43 17.17 -2.65
N PHE A 82 -10.17 16.70 -2.43
CA PHE A 82 -9.38 17.10 -1.26
C PHE A 82 -9.22 18.62 -1.16
N LEU A 83 -9.25 19.34 -2.28
CA LEU A 83 -9.19 20.82 -2.32
C LEU A 83 -10.39 21.50 -1.63
N LEU A 84 -11.50 20.77 -1.45
CA LEU A 84 -12.71 21.22 -0.76
C LEU A 84 -12.70 20.91 0.74
N VAL A 85 -11.65 20.24 1.22
CA VAL A 85 -11.51 19.89 2.63
C VAL A 85 -11.11 21.15 3.42
N THR A 86 -11.98 21.54 4.34
CA THR A 86 -11.81 22.75 5.18
C THR A 86 -11.63 22.46 6.66
N GLY A 87 -11.76 21.19 7.07
CA GLY A 87 -11.61 20.83 8.48
C GLY A 87 -11.69 19.32 8.73
N PRO A 88 -11.62 18.90 10.01
CA PRO A 88 -11.57 17.47 10.37
C PRO A 88 -12.74 16.63 9.87
N ALA A 89 -13.96 17.14 9.96
CA ALA A 89 -15.16 16.40 9.53
C ALA A 89 -15.18 16.17 8.00
N THR A 90 -14.86 17.20 7.22
CA THR A 90 -14.78 17.10 5.76
C THR A 90 -13.61 16.23 5.32
N LEU A 91 -12.49 16.23 6.06
CA LEU A 91 -11.37 15.33 5.82
C LEU A 91 -11.75 13.86 6.05
N LEU A 92 -12.42 13.54 7.16
CA LEU A 92 -12.89 12.17 7.44
C LEU A 92 -13.89 11.70 6.39
N ALA A 93 -14.86 12.52 6.01
CA ALA A 93 -15.84 12.19 4.98
C ALA A 93 -15.15 11.92 3.63
N TRP A 94 -14.22 12.79 3.22
CA TRP A 94 -13.45 12.61 2.00
C TRP A 94 -12.59 11.35 2.03
N SER A 95 -11.94 11.05 3.16
CA SER A 95 -11.10 9.85 3.32
C SER A 95 -11.90 8.55 3.21
N LEU A 96 -13.11 8.50 3.79
CA LEU A 96 -14.02 7.36 3.66
C LEU A 96 -14.47 7.16 2.20
N LEU A 97 -14.81 8.24 1.51
CA LEU A 97 -15.17 8.19 0.09
C LEU A 97 -13.99 7.72 -0.77
N LEU A 98 -12.80 8.27 -0.54
CA LEU A 98 -11.60 7.89 -1.26
C LEU A 98 -11.22 6.41 -1.03
N GLY A 99 -11.30 5.95 0.21
CA GLY A 99 -11.05 4.55 0.55
C GLY A 99 -12.02 3.61 -0.14
N THR A 100 -13.31 3.93 -0.10
CA THR A 100 -14.36 3.14 -0.74
C THR A 100 -14.20 3.12 -2.27
N ALA A 101 -13.98 4.27 -2.90
CA ALA A 101 -13.74 4.36 -4.35
C ALA A 101 -12.47 3.61 -4.77
N GLY A 102 -11.40 3.70 -3.96
CA GLY A 102 -10.13 3.04 -4.20
C GLY A 102 -10.15 1.51 -4.02
N ALA A 103 -11.16 0.97 -3.36
CA ALA A 103 -11.31 -0.47 -3.10
C ALA A 103 -11.59 -1.29 -4.38
N ILE A 104 -12.03 -0.66 -5.46
CA ILE A 104 -12.51 -1.35 -6.67
C ILE A 104 -11.36 -1.65 -7.63
N ASN A 105 -10.50 -0.68 -7.88
CA ASN A 105 -9.63 -0.65 -9.06
C ASN A 105 -8.65 -1.83 -9.09
N ILE A 106 -7.85 -2.04 -8.04
CA ILE A 106 -6.81 -3.08 -8.02
C ILE A 106 -7.40 -4.51 -8.07
N PRO A 107 -8.35 -4.92 -7.21
CA PRO A 107 -8.84 -6.29 -7.25
C PRO A 107 -9.61 -6.60 -8.54
N VAL A 108 -10.43 -5.66 -9.04
CA VAL A 108 -11.24 -5.90 -10.24
C VAL A 108 -10.38 -5.89 -11.52
N SER A 109 -9.35 -5.03 -11.62
CA SER A 109 -8.43 -5.06 -12.75
C SER A 109 -7.56 -6.32 -12.76
N SER A 110 -7.09 -6.76 -11.59
CA SER A 110 -6.33 -8.02 -11.47
C SER A 110 -7.19 -9.23 -11.85
N ALA A 111 -8.44 -9.25 -11.42
CA ALA A 111 -9.38 -10.31 -11.80
C ALA A 111 -9.67 -10.28 -13.31
N LEU A 112 -9.85 -9.09 -13.91
CA LEU A 112 -10.02 -8.97 -15.36
C LEU A 112 -8.79 -9.46 -16.13
N LEU A 113 -7.58 -9.19 -15.63
CA LEU A 113 -6.35 -9.71 -16.23
C LEU A 113 -6.31 -11.24 -16.20
N LEU A 114 -6.74 -11.86 -15.10
CA LEU A 114 -6.82 -13.32 -14.99
C LEU A 114 -7.87 -13.92 -15.93
N ASP A 115 -9.01 -13.25 -16.13
CA ASP A 115 -10.05 -13.69 -17.07
C ASP A 115 -9.56 -13.63 -18.52
N LEU A 116 -8.74 -12.64 -18.86
CA LEU A 116 -8.20 -12.44 -20.19
C LEU A 116 -6.92 -13.26 -20.48
N ALA A 117 -6.31 -13.84 -19.46
CA ALA A 117 -5.05 -14.57 -19.56
C ALA A 117 -5.28 -16.07 -19.72
N PRO A 118 -4.57 -16.74 -20.65
CA PRO A 118 -4.54 -18.19 -20.70
C PRO A 118 -4.11 -18.78 -19.34
N PRO A 119 -4.65 -19.93 -18.90
CA PRO A 119 -4.36 -20.52 -17.61
C PRO A 119 -2.86 -20.63 -17.30
N GLU A 120 -2.06 -21.01 -18.32
CA GLU A 120 -0.61 -21.23 -18.22
C GLU A 120 0.17 -19.94 -18.00
N ARG A 121 -0.41 -18.77 -18.35
CA ARG A 121 0.23 -17.45 -18.28
C ARG A 121 -0.32 -16.55 -17.19
N ARG A 122 -1.31 -16.98 -16.42
CA ARG A 122 -1.98 -16.17 -15.39
C ARG A 122 -0.99 -15.57 -14.40
N GLN A 123 -0.05 -16.38 -13.92
CA GLN A 123 0.95 -15.92 -12.96
C GLN A 123 1.93 -14.90 -13.57
N SER A 124 2.39 -15.15 -14.80
CA SER A 124 3.28 -14.23 -15.53
C SER A 124 2.62 -12.88 -15.82
N VAL A 125 1.32 -12.88 -16.13
CA VAL A 125 0.54 -11.66 -16.40
C VAL A 125 0.37 -10.83 -15.13
N LEU A 126 0.11 -11.45 -13.99
CA LEU A 126 0.04 -10.74 -12.71
C LEU A 126 1.40 -10.17 -12.30
N ALA A 127 2.47 -10.93 -12.48
CA ALA A 127 3.83 -10.46 -12.21
C ALA A 127 4.21 -9.26 -13.09
N LEU A 128 3.89 -9.33 -14.38
CA LEU A 128 4.09 -8.20 -15.30
C LEU A 128 3.28 -6.97 -14.84
N ASN A 129 2.00 -7.15 -14.49
CA ASN A 129 1.18 -6.04 -14.01
C ASN A 129 1.75 -5.42 -12.73
N TYR A 130 2.24 -6.23 -11.79
CA TYR A 130 2.89 -5.74 -10.58
C TYR A 130 4.14 -4.92 -10.88
N THR A 131 5.01 -5.41 -11.80
CA THR A 131 6.20 -4.67 -12.25
C THR A 131 5.82 -3.33 -12.87
N VAL A 132 4.82 -3.33 -13.75
CA VAL A 132 4.31 -2.12 -14.40
C VAL A 132 3.76 -1.13 -13.38
N MET A 133 3.03 -1.60 -12.36
CA MET A 133 2.54 -0.76 -11.27
C MET A 133 3.69 -0.15 -10.44
N SER A 134 4.77 -0.89 -10.20
CA SER A 134 5.96 -0.39 -9.49
C SER A 134 6.68 0.71 -10.28
N VAL A 135 6.81 0.54 -11.60
CA VAL A 135 7.34 1.57 -12.48
C VAL A 135 6.42 2.80 -12.50
N ALA A 136 5.10 2.58 -12.56
CA ALA A 136 4.11 3.65 -12.52
C ALA A 136 4.18 4.48 -11.22
N TYR A 137 4.41 3.80 -10.07
CA TYR A 137 4.64 4.48 -8.80
C TYR A 137 5.82 5.43 -8.89
N THR A 138 6.98 4.95 -9.34
CA THR A 138 8.21 5.75 -9.48
C THR A 138 8.00 6.97 -10.39
N LEU A 139 7.45 6.72 -11.59
CA LEU A 139 7.19 7.77 -12.58
C LEU A 139 6.08 8.74 -12.17
N GLY A 140 5.21 8.34 -11.26
CA GLY A 140 4.21 9.22 -10.66
C GLY A 140 4.80 10.10 -9.56
N VAL A 141 5.56 9.54 -8.64
CA VAL A 141 6.01 10.22 -7.41
C VAL A 141 7.14 11.23 -7.69
N ILE A 142 8.12 10.90 -8.53
CA ILE A 142 9.27 11.80 -8.77
C ILE A 142 8.82 13.13 -9.39
N PRO A 143 8.10 13.18 -10.52
CA PRO A 143 7.63 14.45 -11.07
C PRO A 143 6.63 15.17 -10.15
N ALA A 144 5.85 14.41 -9.40
CA ALA A 144 4.84 14.96 -8.50
C ALA A 144 5.43 15.85 -7.42
N GLY A 145 6.62 15.54 -6.89
CA GLY A 145 7.30 16.40 -5.93
C GLY A 145 7.57 17.80 -6.51
N TYR A 146 8.11 17.87 -7.73
CA TYR A 146 8.35 19.13 -8.44
C TYR A 146 7.06 19.90 -8.78
N ILE A 147 5.97 19.17 -9.07
CA ILE A 147 4.68 19.76 -9.38
C ILE A 147 4.01 20.27 -8.09
N ALA A 148 4.15 19.55 -6.97
CA ALA A 148 3.59 19.94 -5.68
C ALA A 148 4.13 21.29 -5.20
N GLU A 149 5.42 21.55 -5.40
CA GLU A 149 6.05 22.84 -5.11
C GLU A 149 5.41 23.99 -5.90
N ARG A 150 4.92 23.74 -7.11
CA ARG A 150 4.22 24.73 -7.94
C ARG A 150 2.74 24.88 -7.60
N GLY A 151 2.11 23.85 -7.08
CA GLY A 151 0.74 23.91 -6.60
C GLY A 151 -0.03 22.59 -6.67
N TYR A 152 -0.71 22.27 -5.60
CA TYR A 152 -1.51 21.05 -5.47
C TYR A 152 -2.70 20.98 -6.43
N GLY A 153 -3.21 22.13 -6.90
CA GLY A 153 -4.25 22.17 -7.91
C GLY A 153 -3.84 21.52 -9.25
N ILE A 154 -2.56 21.66 -9.63
CA ILE A 154 -2.01 21.02 -10.84
C ILE A 154 -1.96 19.50 -10.66
N LEU A 155 -1.51 19.02 -9.49
CA LEU A 155 -1.53 17.60 -9.16
C LEU A 155 -2.95 17.02 -9.16
N ALA A 156 -3.91 17.77 -8.59
CA ALA A 156 -5.32 17.40 -8.57
C ALA A 156 -5.87 17.24 -10.00
N ALA A 157 -5.61 18.23 -10.87
CA ALA A 157 -6.05 18.19 -12.27
C ALA A 157 -5.39 17.05 -13.05
N ALA A 158 -4.08 16.83 -12.87
CA ALA A 158 -3.34 15.75 -13.52
C ALA A 158 -3.86 14.36 -13.10
N SER A 159 -4.11 14.19 -11.79
CA SER A 159 -4.67 12.95 -11.26
C SER A 159 -6.09 12.69 -11.76
N ALA A 160 -6.95 13.70 -11.79
CA ALA A 160 -8.30 13.61 -12.36
C ALA A 160 -8.26 13.23 -13.85
N ALA A 161 -7.44 13.93 -14.64
CA ALA A 161 -7.27 13.64 -16.06
C ALA A 161 -6.76 12.20 -16.29
N GLY A 162 -5.83 11.71 -15.46
CA GLY A 162 -5.37 10.32 -15.49
C GLY A 162 -6.49 9.32 -15.30
N TYR A 163 -7.38 9.53 -14.32
CA TYR A 163 -8.52 8.65 -14.08
C TYR A 163 -9.61 8.76 -15.15
N VAL A 164 -9.84 9.94 -15.74
CA VAL A 164 -10.73 10.11 -16.91
C VAL A 164 -10.15 9.33 -18.10
N LEU A 165 -8.84 9.39 -18.33
CA LEU A 165 -8.18 8.62 -19.37
C LEU A 165 -8.32 7.10 -19.13
N VAL A 166 -8.18 6.64 -17.89
CA VAL A 166 -8.41 5.23 -17.53
C VAL A 166 -9.84 4.80 -17.86
N ALA A 167 -10.84 5.61 -17.53
CA ALA A 167 -12.24 5.35 -17.87
C ALA A 167 -12.45 5.30 -19.39
N ALA A 168 -11.86 6.23 -20.12
CA ALA A 168 -11.92 6.28 -21.60
C ALA A 168 -11.27 5.04 -22.24
N LEU A 169 -10.12 4.58 -21.71
CA LEU A 169 -9.47 3.35 -22.17
C LEU A 169 -10.37 2.12 -21.96
N TYR A 170 -11.01 1.99 -20.81
CA TYR A 170 -11.94 0.89 -20.56
C TYR A 170 -13.19 0.98 -21.44
N LEU A 171 -13.71 2.18 -21.69
CA LEU A 171 -14.85 2.40 -22.60
C LEU A 171 -14.51 2.02 -24.05
N ALA A 172 -13.35 2.45 -24.54
CA ALA A 172 -12.96 2.28 -25.93
C ALA A 172 -12.55 0.83 -26.27
N ALA A 173 -11.78 0.19 -25.38
CA ALA A 173 -11.09 -1.05 -25.70
C ALA A 173 -11.76 -2.33 -25.17
N LEU A 174 -12.59 -2.25 -24.16
CA LEU A 174 -13.32 -3.41 -23.65
C LEU A 174 -14.72 -3.46 -24.27
N ARG A 175 -14.79 -3.71 -25.59
CA ARG A 175 -16.08 -3.85 -26.32
C ARG A 175 -16.54 -5.31 -26.29
N GLY A 176 -17.84 -5.54 -26.05
CA GLY A 176 -18.46 -6.87 -26.03
C GLY A 176 -18.65 -7.49 -24.65
N PRO A 177 -19.39 -8.60 -24.55
CA PRO A 177 -19.56 -9.33 -23.30
C PRO A 177 -18.20 -9.97 -22.94
N LEU A 178 -17.67 -9.58 -21.78
CA LEU A 178 -16.53 -10.27 -21.20
C LEU A 178 -17.01 -11.62 -20.63
N PRO A 179 -16.22 -12.70 -20.77
CA PRO A 179 -16.57 -13.98 -20.18
C PRO A 179 -16.70 -13.78 -18.66
N LEU A 180 -17.92 -13.90 -18.16
CA LEU A 180 -18.20 -13.96 -16.74
C LEU A 180 -18.02 -15.42 -16.32
N GLU A 181 -16.86 -15.77 -15.78
CA GLU A 181 -16.80 -16.95 -14.92
C GLU A 181 -17.65 -16.60 -13.68
N ARG A 182 -18.91 -17.05 -13.68
CA ARG A 182 -19.77 -16.95 -12.49
C ARG A 182 -19.14 -17.83 -11.40
N GLY A 183 -18.24 -17.23 -10.66
CA GLY A 183 -17.74 -17.83 -9.44
C GLY A 183 -18.93 -18.10 -8.53
N ALA A 184 -19.03 -19.30 -7.99
CA ALA A 184 -20.03 -19.64 -6.99
C ALA A 184 -20.00 -18.54 -5.92
N ALA A 185 -21.14 -17.95 -5.65
CA ALA A 185 -21.28 -16.93 -4.61
C ALA A 185 -20.67 -17.50 -3.32
N ALA A 186 -19.55 -16.96 -2.89
CA ALA A 186 -18.94 -17.36 -1.63
C ALA A 186 -19.77 -16.75 -0.49
N PRO A 187 -20.57 -17.52 0.23
CA PRO A 187 -21.54 -16.98 1.19
C PRO A 187 -20.96 -16.45 2.48
N SER A 188 -19.68 -16.31 2.65
CA SER A 188 -19.12 -15.87 3.93
C SER A 188 -17.68 -15.36 3.89
N LEU A 189 -17.26 -14.66 2.81
CA LEU A 189 -15.89 -14.15 2.69
C LEU A 189 -15.42 -13.42 3.95
N LEU A 190 -16.25 -12.54 4.52
CA LEU A 190 -15.90 -11.82 5.75
C LEU A 190 -15.84 -12.76 6.96
N ARG A 191 -16.79 -13.69 7.10
CA ARG A 191 -16.81 -14.67 8.20
C ARG A 191 -15.60 -15.61 8.12
N ASP A 192 -15.26 -16.09 6.92
CA ASP A 192 -14.12 -16.98 6.70
C ASP A 192 -12.79 -16.25 6.91
N THR A 193 -12.72 -14.99 6.50
CA THR A 193 -11.60 -14.08 6.77
C THR A 193 -11.40 -13.87 8.26
N LEU A 194 -12.46 -13.57 9.00
CA LEU A 194 -12.39 -13.38 10.45
C LEU A 194 -12.09 -14.70 11.18
N ALA A 195 -12.59 -15.82 10.70
CA ALA A 195 -12.31 -17.13 11.25
C ALA A 195 -10.83 -17.54 11.16
N ALA A 196 -10.05 -16.95 10.22
CA ALA A 196 -8.61 -17.18 10.14
C ALA A 196 -7.87 -16.72 11.42
N PHE A 197 -8.37 -15.71 12.13
CA PHE A 197 -7.80 -15.27 13.40
C PHE A 197 -7.98 -16.26 14.55
N GLY A 198 -8.84 -17.26 14.41
CA GLY A 198 -8.94 -18.39 15.33
C GLY A 198 -7.72 -19.33 15.27
N ASP A 199 -6.94 -19.30 14.20
CA ASP A 199 -5.68 -20.02 14.11
C ASP A 199 -4.59 -19.25 14.88
N ARG A 200 -4.17 -19.80 16.01
CA ARG A 200 -3.15 -19.19 16.87
C ARG A 200 -1.81 -18.95 16.17
N ARG A 201 -1.42 -19.82 15.22
CA ARG A 201 -0.17 -19.65 14.47
C ARG A 201 -0.26 -18.44 13.54
N PHE A 202 -1.36 -18.34 12.79
CA PHE A 202 -1.62 -17.20 11.92
C PHE A 202 -1.77 -15.91 12.72
N ALA A 203 -2.57 -15.91 13.80
CA ALA A 203 -2.79 -14.72 14.62
C ALA A 203 -1.49 -14.20 15.23
N LEU A 204 -0.62 -15.09 15.76
CA LEU A 204 0.69 -14.72 16.28
C LEU A 204 1.60 -14.17 15.16
N PHE A 205 1.64 -14.82 14.01
CA PHE A 205 2.41 -14.34 12.86
C PHE A 205 1.94 -12.96 12.41
N ALA A 206 0.63 -12.78 12.25
CA ALA A 206 0.04 -11.52 11.82
C ALA A 206 0.29 -10.37 12.82
N ALA A 207 0.23 -10.67 14.13
CA ALA A 207 0.55 -9.69 15.18
C ALA A 207 2.02 -9.24 15.13
N ILE A 208 2.96 -10.19 14.95
CA ILE A 208 4.38 -9.84 14.84
C ILE A 208 4.67 -9.14 13.51
N ALA A 209 4.10 -9.62 12.41
CA ALA A 209 4.30 -9.05 11.08
C ALA A 209 3.61 -7.69 10.87
N PHE A 210 2.76 -7.25 11.81
CA PHE A 210 2.12 -5.93 11.83
C PHE A 210 3.13 -4.78 11.67
N VAL A 211 4.35 -4.94 12.16
CA VAL A 211 5.40 -3.92 12.06
C VAL A 211 5.81 -3.60 10.62
N PHE A 212 5.66 -4.52 9.68
CA PHE A 212 6.07 -4.29 8.29
C PHE A 212 5.19 -3.26 7.59
N PRO A 213 3.85 -3.41 7.50
CA PRO A 213 3.02 -2.36 6.93
C PRO A 213 3.04 -1.07 7.76
N LEU A 214 3.28 -1.14 9.09
CA LEU A 214 3.44 0.04 9.93
C LEU A 214 4.67 0.85 9.48
N SER A 215 5.82 0.20 9.32
CA SER A 215 7.05 0.84 8.86
C SER A 215 6.92 1.38 7.43
N MET A 216 6.17 0.70 6.56
CA MET A 216 5.84 1.20 5.23
C MET A 216 4.95 2.46 5.30
N GLY A 217 3.96 2.47 6.19
CA GLY A 217 3.15 3.65 6.47
C GLY A 217 4.00 4.81 6.96
N MET A 218 4.98 4.56 7.83
CA MET A 218 5.93 5.60 8.25
C MET A 218 6.73 6.14 7.07
N LEU A 219 7.26 5.28 6.20
CA LEU A 219 8.00 5.73 5.02
C LEU A 219 7.14 6.60 4.11
N VAL A 220 5.91 6.18 3.80
CA VAL A 220 5.10 6.85 2.78
C VAL A 220 4.25 8.02 3.30
N THR A 221 3.93 8.08 4.60
CA THR A 221 3.07 9.13 5.17
C THR A 221 3.78 10.04 6.17
N VAL A 222 4.71 9.51 6.97
CA VAL A 222 5.43 10.28 7.99
C VAL A 222 6.67 10.97 7.39
N THR A 223 7.42 10.27 6.51
CA THR A 223 8.61 10.85 5.86
C THR A 223 8.33 12.19 5.17
N PRO A 224 7.25 12.35 4.38
CA PRO A 224 6.94 13.64 3.77
C PRO A 224 6.76 14.78 4.79
N LEU A 225 6.04 14.53 5.88
CA LEU A 225 5.82 15.53 6.94
C LEU A 225 7.10 15.82 7.73
N TYR A 226 7.88 14.80 8.04
CA TYR A 226 9.17 14.97 8.69
C TYR A 226 10.14 15.79 7.83
N ALA A 227 10.22 15.49 6.53
CA ALA A 227 11.07 16.22 5.59
C ALA A 227 10.72 17.71 5.51
N THR A 228 9.43 18.04 5.34
CA THR A 228 8.96 19.42 5.29
C THR A 228 9.16 20.16 6.62
N ALA A 229 8.97 19.50 7.77
CA ALA A 229 9.28 20.05 9.09
C ALA A 229 10.77 20.37 9.26
N ARG A 230 11.65 19.75 8.47
CA ARG A 230 13.10 20.00 8.42
C ARG A 230 13.51 20.92 7.26
N GLY A 231 12.56 21.56 6.57
CA GLY A 231 12.82 22.51 5.48
C GLY A 231 13.20 21.88 4.14
N LEU A 232 13.00 20.56 3.97
CA LEU A 232 13.23 19.89 2.69
C LEU A 232 12.01 20.02 1.79
N GLY A 233 12.23 20.32 0.51
CA GLY A 233 11.17 20.51 -0.49
C GLY A 233 10.50 19.20 -0.90
N GLU A 234 9.30 19.31 -1.47
CA GLU A 234 8.53 18.16 -1.97
C GLU A 234 9.27 17.43 -3.11
N SER A 235 10.08 18.13 -3.89
CA SER A 235 10.94 17.52 -4.93
C SER A 235 11.94 16.53 -4.35
N TYR A 236 12.57 16.86 -3.22
CA TYR A 236 13.47 15.94 -2.52
C TYR A 236 12.74 14.69 -2.00
N ILE A 237 11.55 14.87 -1.46
CA ILE A 237 10.69 13.77 -1.01
C ILE A 237 10.35 12.84 -2.18
N GLY A 238 9.97 13.43 -3.32
CA GLY A 238 9.69 12.67 -4.55
C GLY A 238 10.89 11.83 -5.01
N LEU A 239 12.10 12.38 -4.94
CA LEU A 239 13.34 11.66 -5.27
C LEU A 239 13.62 10.51 -4.30
N VAL A 240 13.48 10.74 -2.99
CA VAL A 240 13.71 9.72 -1.96
C VAL A 240 12.72 8.55 -2.11
N LEU A 241 11.43 8.82 -2.26
CA LEU A 241 10.41 7.78 -2.46
C LEU A 241 10.55 7.08 -3.82
N GLY A 242 10.96 7.82 -4.85
CA GLY A 242 11.27 7.26 -6.16
C GLY A 242 12.48 6.33 -6.12
N ALA A 243 13.54 6.71 -5.42
CA ALA A 243 14.73 5.87 -5.21
C ALA A 243 14.38 4.56 -4.50
N ASN A 244 13.54 4.62 -3.45
CA ASN A 244 13.00 3.42 -2.80
C ASN A 244 12.34 2.48 -3.82
N SER A 245 11.43 2.98 -4.64
CA SER A 245 10.71 2.17 -5.62
C SER A 245 11.63 1.54 -6.67
N ILE A 246 12.64 2.28 -7.13
CA ILE A 246 13.66 1.77 -8.07
C ILE A 246 14.45 0.63 -7.43
N LEU A 247 14.91 0.81 -6.20
CA LEU A 247 15.69 -0.21 -5.48
C LEU A 247 14.85 -1.47 -5.22
N VAL A 248 13.62 -1.31 -4.75
CA VAL A 248 12.70 -2.44 -4.53
C VAL A 248 12.44 -3.19 -5.83
N ALA A 249 12.18 -2.49 -6.94
CA ALA A 249 11.95 -3.12 -8.24
C ALA A 249 13.21 -3.87 -8.75
N ALA A 250 14.39 -3.29 -8.60
CA ALA A 250 15.66 -3.90 -9.02
C ALA A 250 16.00 -5.17 -8.21
N LEU A 251 15.65 -5.18 -6.92
CA LEU A 251 15.98 -6.27 -6.01
C LEU A 251 14.88 -7.34 -5.92
N ALA A 252 13.68 -7.08 -6.44
CA ALA A 252 12.51 -7.96 -6.29
C ALA A 252 12.78 -9.39 -6.78
N LEU A 253 13.32 -9.55 -7.98
CA LEU A 253 13.57 -10.87 -8.58
C LEU A 253 14.67 -11.66 -7.84
N PRO A 254 15.87 -11.10 -7.57
CA PRO A 254 16.89 -11.80 -6.79
C PRO A 254 16.43 -12.20 -5.40
N VAL A 255 15.59 -11.39 -4.75
CA VAL A 255 15.07 -11.70 -3.43
C VAL A 255 13.99 -12.80 -3.49
N ALA A 256 13.09 -12.75 -4.49
CA ALA A 256 12.06 -13.78 -4.66
C ALA A 256 12.68 -15.18 -4.83
N THR A 257 13.72 -15.33 -5.63
CA THR A 257 14.43 -16.62 -5.81
C THR A 257 15.06 -17.12 -4.51
N ARG A 258 15.59 -16.24 -3.66
CA ARG A 258 16.11 -16.60 -2.34
C ARG A 258 15.02 -17.04 -1.37
N ILE A 259 13.85 -16.40 -1.41
CA ILE A 259 12.70 -16.78 -0.59
C ILE A 259 12.17 -18.15 -1.00
N GLU A 260 12.12 -18.45 -2.30
CA GLU A 260 11.74 -19.76 -2.80
C GLU A 260 12.71 -20.85 -2.30
N ALA A 261 14.02 -20.62 -2.36
CA ALA A 261 15.04 -21.56 -1.95
C ALA A 261 15.12 -21.77 -0.43
N GLN A 262 14.97 -20.72 0.39
CA GLN A 262 15.20 -20.77 1.83
C GLN A 262 13.90 -20.81 2.66
N GLY A 263 12.77 -20.51 2.05
CA GLY A 263 11.48 -20.34 2.70
C GLY A 263 11.27 -18.95 3.30
N PRO A 264 10.00 -18.50 3.38
CA PRO A 264 9.68 -17.12 3.74
C PRO A 264 10.09 -16.76 5.18
N PHE A 265 9.89 -17.65 6.13
CA PHE A 265 10.09 -17.35 7.56
C PHE A 265 11.57 -17.17 7.97
N ARG A 266 12.50 -17.70 7.17
CA ARG A 266 13.94 -17.60 7.48
C ARG A 266 14.48 -16.19 7.31
N LEU A 267 13.96 -15.45 6.33
CA LEU A 267 14.47 -14.12 5.96
C LEU A 267 13.74 -12.98 6.67
N LEU A 268 12.53 -13.22 7.21
CA LEU A 268 11.72 -12.16 7.82
C LEU A 268 12.36 -11.52 9.06
N GLY A 269 13.07 -12.29 9.87
CA GLY A 269 13.79 -11.74 11.04
C GLY A 269 14.89 -10.78 10.60
N ALA A 270 15.66 -11.13 9.57
CA ALA A 270 16.69 -10.25 9.00
C ALA A 270 16.06 -9.00 8.35
N ALA A 271 14.97 -9.17 7.63
CA ALA A 271 14.24 -8.04 7.05
C ALA A 271 13.78 -7.03 8.11
N ALA A 272 13.20 -7.52 9.22
CA ALA A 272 12.79 -6.66 10.33
C ALA A 272 14.00 -5.96 10.99
N ALA A 273 15.14 -6.64 11.13
CA ALA A 273 16.36 -6.03 11.67
C ALA A 273 16.90 -4.91 10.76
N ILE A 274 16.89 -5.13 9.44
CA ILE A 274 17.29 -4.11 8.45
C ILE A 274 16.35 -2.90 8.53
N ILE A 275 15.03 -3.13 8.61
CA ILE A 275 14.04 -2.05 8.72
C ILE A 275 14.22 -1.29 10.04
N ALA A 276 14.47 -1.99 11.16
CA ALA A 276 14.74 -1.35 12.44
C ALA A 276 15.97 -0.43 12.36
N ALA A 277 17.05 -0.89 11.72
CA ALA A 277 18.25 -0.08 11.48
C ALA A 277 17.94 1.15 10.60
N ALA A 278 17.14 0.99 9.54
CA ALA A 278 16.71 2.08 8.69
C ALA A 278 15.90 3.14 9.46
N LEU A 279 14.95 2.71 10.29
CA LEU A 279 14.18 3.60 11.17
C LEU A 279 15.08 4.31 12.19
N GLY A 280 16.14 3.62 12.68
CA GLY A 280 17.20 4.22 13.49
C GLY A 280 17.97 5.31 12.75
N CYS A 281 18.25 5.13 11.45
CA CYS A 281 18.89 6.15 10.63
C CYS A 281 18.05 7.44 10.57
N PHE A 282 16.71 7.32 10.36
CA PHE A 282 15.81 8.47 10.36
C PHE A 282 15.80 9.24 11.70
N ALA A 283 16.00 8.52 12.81
CA ALA A 283 15.98 9.11 14.14
C ALA A 283 17.31 9.72 14.57
N LEU A 284 18.42 9.07 14.25
CA LEU A 284 19.72 9.33 14.88
C LEU A 284 20.71 10.14 14.01
N ILE A 285 20.51 10.19 12.69
CA ILE A 285 21.36 11.00 11.81
C ILE A 285 20.90 12.47 11.91
N PRO A 286 21.79 13.40 12.32
CA PRO A 286 21.41 14.80 12.54
C PRO A 286 20.99 15.55 11.27
N ASP A 287 21.67 15.28 10.14
CA ASP A 287 21.33 15.85 8.84
C ASP A 287 20.10 15.13 8.28
N ALA A 288 19.00 15.86 8.13
CA ALA A 288 17.71 15.28 7.73
C ALA A 288 17.74 14.74 6.29
N ALA A 289 18.47 15.36 5.38
CA ALA A 289 18.56 14.90 4.01
C ALA A 289 19.34 13.58 3.95
N ALA A 290 20.51 13.52 4.61
CA ALA A 290 21.28 12.27 4.73
C ALA A 290 20.48 11.18 5.45
N ALA A 291 19.77 11.50 6.53
CA ALA A 291 18.92 10.56 7.27
C ALA A 291 17.87 9.91 6.36
N LEU A 292 17.15 10.74 5.59
CA LEU A 292 16.10 10.26 4.69
C LEU A 292 16.69 9.44 3.55
N LEU A 293 17.79 9.84 2.94
CA LEU A 293 18.40 9.11 1.84
C LEU A 293 18.97 7.77 2.32
N ILE A 294 19.83 7.78 3.34
CA ILE A 294 20.48 6.58 3.87
C ILE A 294 19.43 5.63 4.45
N GLY A 295 18.53 6.16 5.29
CA GLY A 295 17.46 5.37 5.89
C GLY A 295 16.57 4.71 4.84
N THR A 296 16.19 5.44 3.78
CA THR A 296 15.37 4.88 2.69
C THR A 296 16.10 3.82 1.89
N VAL A 297 17.38 4.01 1.59
CA VAL A 297 18.20 3.00 0.91
C VAL A 297 18.27 1.72 1.76
N VAL A 298 18.59 1.84 3.05
CA VAL A 298 18.64 0.70 3.98
C VAL A 298 17.25 0.04 4.08
N TYR A 299 16.18 0.84 4.22
CA TYR A 299 14.80 0.37 4.30
C TYR A 299 14.41 -0.50 3.10
N SER A 300 14.80 -0.09 1.89
CA SER A 300 14.48 -0.79 0.64
C SER A 300 14.94 -2.25 0.64
N PHE A 301 16.09 -2.56 1.26
CA PHE A 301 16.56 -3.95 1.37
C PHE A 301 15.66 -4.79 2.29
N GLY A 302 15.15 -4.23 3.36
CA GLY A 302 14.19 -4.92 4.24
C GLY A 302 12.82 -5.05 3.57
N GLU A 303 12.36 -3.99 2.92
CA GLU A 303 11.05 -3.94 2.26
C GLU A 303 10.90 -4.99 1.17
N VAL A 304 11.87 -5.14 0.30
CA VAL A 304 11.81 -6.12 -0.80
C VAL A 304 11.69 -7.55 -0.27
N VAL A 305 12.28 -7.84 0.89
CA VAL A 305 12.16 -9.15 1.53
C VAL A 305 10.75 -9.33 2.10
N PHE A 306 10.26 -8.38 2.91
CA PHE A 306 8.95 -8.57 3.54
C PHE A 306 7.80 -8.55 2.53
N SER A 307 7.86 -7.71 1.50
CA SER A 307 6.81 -7.61 0.49
C SER A 307 6.55 -8.92 -0.25
N SER A 308 7.58 -9.76 -0.37
CA SER A 308 7.48 -11.09 -0.98
C SER A 308 7.29 -12.21 0.06
N ALA A 309 8.01 -12.14 1.18
CA ALA A 309 8.02 -13.21 2.17
C ALA A 309 6.75 -13.27 3.03
N VAL A 310 6.14 -12.12 3.37
CA VAL A 310 4.93 -12.14 4.21
C VAL A 310 3.74 -12.77 3.51
N PRO A 311 3.37 -12.41 2.26
CA PRO A 311 2.29 -13.10 1.55
C PRO A 311 2.57 -14.60 1.34
N ALA A 312 3.82 -14.97 1.06
CA ALA A 312 4.24 -16.37 0.94
C ALA A 312 4.11 -17.12 2.29
N GLY A 313 4.47 -16.46 3.39
CA GLY A 313 4.31 -17.00 4.74
C GLY A 313 2.84 -17.22 5.10
N VAL A 314 1.98 -16.25 4.84
CA VAL A 314 0.52 -16.36 5.02
C VAL A 314 -0.05 -17.52 4.21
N ALA A 315 0.37 -17.66 2.95
CA ALA A 315 -0.08 -18.77 2.10
C ALA A 315 0.35 -20.14 2.62
N ARG A 316 1.52 -20.24 3.28
CA ARG A 316 2.01 -21.49 3.91
C ARG A 316 1.32 -21.81 5.23
N LEU A 317 0.88 -20.82 5.99
CA LEU A 317 0.10 -21.01 7.22
C LEU A 317 -1.35 -21.42 6.93
N ALA A 318 -1.87 -21.07 5.76
CA ALA A 318 -3.24 -21.35 5.40
C ALA A 318 -3.47 -22.84 5.12
N PRO A 319 -4.52 -23.47 5.70
CA PRO A 319 -4.96 -24.81 5.32
C PRO A 319 -5.32 -24.88 3.84
N ALA A 320 -5.27 -26.10 3.27
CA ALA A 320 -5.68 -26.36 1.89
C ALA A 320 -7.11 -25.83 1.66
N GLY A 321 -7.32 -25.11 0.56
CA GLY A 321 -8.62 -24.52 0.21
C GLY A 321 -8.99 -23.21 0.94
N ARG A 322 -8.22 -22.76 1.96
CA ARG A 322 -8.51 -21.53 2.73
C ARG A 322 -7.52 -20.38 2.51
N ARG A 323 -6.62 -20.49 1.52
CA ARG A 323 -5.59 -19.46 1.24
C ARG A 323 -6.18 -18.08 1.03
N GLY A 324 -7.32 -17.96 0.34
CA GLY A 324 -7.99 -16.68 0.11
C GLY A 324 -8.45 -16.00 1.41
N ALA A 325 -9.02 -16.77 2.35
CA ALA A 325 -9.46 -16.26 3.65
C ALA A 325 -8.28 -15.72 4.49
N TYR A 326 -7.16 -16.45 4.51
CA TYR A 326 -5.94 -16.02 5.24
C TYR A 326 -5.29 -14.80 4.60
N GLN A 327 -5.23 -14.73 3.27
CA GLN A 327 -4.75 -13.52 2.57
C GLN A 327 -5.68 -12.32 2.82
N GLY A 328 -7.01 -12.54 2.85
CA GLY A 328 -7.98 -11.51 3.23
C GLY A 328 -7.77 -11.02 4.66
N ALA A 329 -7.56 -11.93 5.61
CA ALA A 329 -7.26 -11.57 7.01
C ALA A 329 -5.94 -10.79 7.13
N TRP A 330 -4.90 -11.20 6.40
CA TRP A 330 -3.66 -10.44 6.32
C TRP A 330 -3.87 -9.04 5.73
N THR A 331 -4.68 -8.91 4.69
CA THR A 331 -4.97 -7.60 4.07
C THR A 331 -5.64 -6.65 5.07
N LEU A 332 -6.54 -7.14 5.93
CA LEU A 332 -7.14 -6.34 7.00
C LEU A 332 -6.08 -5.87 8.00
N VAL A 333 -5.19 -6.77 8.45
CA VAL A 333 -4.08 -6.43 9.36
C VAL A 333 -3.15 -5.39 8.72
N ALA A 334 -2.78 -5.60 7.46
CA ALA A 334 -1.90 -4.70 6.73
C ALA A 334 -2.54 -3.31 6.54
N SER A 335 -3.82 -3.24 6.22
CA SER A 335 -4.56 -1.97 6.06
C SER A 335 -4.64 -1.20 7.38
N LEU A 336 -4.94 -1.90 8.49
CA LEU A 336 -4.98 -1.31 9.82
C LEU A 336 -3.59 -0.80 10.23
N SER A 337 -2.57 -1.60 10.02
CA SER A 337 -1.19 -1.28 10.35
C SER A 337 -0.67 -0.06 9.58
N LEU A 338 -0.77 -0.11 8.26
CA LEU A 338 -0.33 0.98 7.37
C LEU A 338 -1.08 2.28 7.68
N GLY A 339 -2.40 2.21 7.86
CA GLY A 339 -3.23 3.38 8.16
C GLY A 339 -2.95 3.99 9.52
N SER A 340 -2.54 3.20 10.52
CA SER A 340 -2.24 3.70 11.87
C SER A 340 -0.90 4.43 11.99
N ALA A 341 0.00 4.30 11.01
CA ALA A 341 1.36 4.82 11.08
C ALA A 341 1.41 6.33 11.37
N LEU A 342 0.68 7.13 10.61
CA LEU A 342 0.69 8.58 10.79
C LEU A 342 -0.04 9.02 12.06
N ALA A 343 -1.13 8.34 12.44
CA ALA A 343 -1.86 8.65 13.67
C ALA A 343 -0.99 8.41 14.92
N LEU A 344 -0.31 7.26 14.98
CA LEU A 344 0.60 6.91 16.08
C LEU A 344 1.81 7.82 16.11
N SER A 345 2.46 8.03 14.97
CA SER A 345 3.65 8.90 14.88
C SER A 345 3.32 10.35 15.15
N GLY A 346 2.16 10.84 14.71
CA GLY A 346 1.67 12.18 15.01
C GLY A 346 1.39 12.39 16.50
N ALA A 347 0.82 11.39 17.17
CA ALA A 347 0.60 11.45 18.63
C ALA A 347 1.93 11.48 19.39
N ILE A 348 2.91 10.65 18.99
CA ILE A 348 4.24 10.62 19.63
C ILE A 348 4.99 11.93 19.34
N SER A 349 4.98 12.42 18.10
CA SER A 349 5.70 13.64 17.73
C SER A 349 5.19 14.89 18.44
N LYS A 350 3.91 14.92 18.83
CA LYS A 350 3.34 15.98 19.66
C LYS A 350 3.74 15.88 21.13
N ALA A 351 3.81 14.65 21.65
CA ALA A 351 4.18 14.41 23.05
C ALA A 351 5.69 14.58 23.31
N ALA A 352 6.49 14.34 22.27
CA ALA A 352 7.95 14.42 22.31
C ALA A 352 8.50 15.12 21.05
N ASP A 353 8.88 14.35 20.02
CA ASP A 353 9.39 14.84 18.74
C ASP A 353 9.30 13.79 17.63
N TRP A 354 9.64 14.15 16.38
CA TRP A 354 9.68 13.21 15.27
C TRP A 354 10.73 12.10 15.42
N PRO A 355 11.97 12.36 15.88
CA PRO A 355 12.95 11.30 16.18
C PRO A 355 12.42 10.25 17.14
N SER A 356 11.68 10.64 18.17
CA SER A 356 11.05 9.70 19.13
C SER A 356 10.02 8.79 18.46
N ALA A 357 9.26 9.28 17.49
CA ALA A 357 8.32 8.46 16.72
C ALA A 357 9.06 7.41 15.88
N TRP A 358 10.17 7.78 15.23
CA TRP A 358 11.02 6.88 14.47
C TRP A 358 11.66 5.82 15.38
N LEU A 359 12.20 6.22 16.55
CA LEU A 359 12.81 5.30 17.53
C LEU A 359 11.78 4.32 18.09
N ALA A 360 10.58 4.77 18.43
CA ALA A 360 9.53 3.88 18.92
C ALA A 360 9.20 2.77 17.90
N CYS A 361 9.07 3.13 16.63
CA CYS A 361 8.85 2.15 15.59
C CYS A 361 10.08 1.26 15.35
N ALA A 362 11.31 1.80 15.44
CA ALA A 362 12.55 1.04 15.34
C ALA A 362 12.65 -0.03 16.43
N VAL A 363 12.37 0.33 17.68
CA VAL A 363 12.38 -0.60 18.82
C VAL A 363 11.33 -1.69 18.66
N LEU A 364 10.10 -1.32 18.26
CA LEU A 364 9.04 -2.29 18.00
C LEU A 364 9.42 -3.25 16.87
N THR A 365 10.05 -2.74 15.82
CA THR A 365 10.49 -3.55 14.68
C THR A 365 11.70 -4.45 15.05
N ALA A 366 12.61 -3.97 15.89
CA ALA A 366 13.70 -4.78 16.43
C ALA A 366 13.19 -5.93 17.32
N ALA A 367 12.18 -5.66 18.16
CA ALA A 367 11.52 -6.70 18.96
C ALA A 367 10.85 -7.75 18.06
N ALA A 368 10.19 -7.32 16.98
CA ALA A 368 9.63 -8.22 16.00
C ALA A 368 10.72 -9.05 15.26
N ALA A 369 11.89 -8.47 14.99
CA ALA A 369 13.01 -9.19 14.39
C ALA A 369 13.45 -10.35 15.28
N VAL A 370 13.60 -10.12 16.58
CA VAL A 370 13.93 -11.16 17.58
C VAL A 370 12.83 -12.22 17.64
N ALA A 371 11.56 -11.80 17.69
CA ALA A 371 10.42 -12.71 17.73
C ALA A 371 10.32 -13.58 16.48
N LEU A 372 10.48 -13.01 15.28
CA LEU A 372 10.48 -13.76 14.02
C LEU A 372 11.65 -14.73 13.92
N HIS A 373 12.82 -14.32 14.40
CA HIS A 373 14.00 -15.20 14.40
C HIS A 373 13.81 -16.39 15.35
N SER A 374 13.37 -16.14 16.58
CA SER A 374 13.19 -17.16 17.62
C SER A 374 12.02 -18.11 17.33
N LEU A 375 10.92 -17.59 16.75
CA LEU A 375 9.71 -18.37 16.49
C LEU A 375 9.64 -18.96 15.07
N ARG A 376 10.67 -18.77 14.23
CA ARG A 376 10.67 -19.22 12.82
C ARG A 376 10.31 -20.70 12.64
N GLN A 377 10.74 -21.56 13.56
CA GLN A 377 10.44 -22.99 13.51
C GLN A 377 8.97 -23.30 13.80
N ARG A 378 8.27 -22.47 14.62
CA ARG A 378 6.84 -22.62 14.89
C ARG A 378 5.96 -22.31 13.67
N PHE A 379 6.47 -21.49 12.75
CA PHE A 379 5.78 -21.10 11.51
C PHE A 379 6.13 -22.05 10.36
N ALA A 380 7.22 -22.82 10.46
CA ALA A 380 7.55 -23.84 9.47
C ALA A 380 6.47 -24.95 9.48
N PRO A 381 6.13 -25.53 8.31
CA PRO A 381 5.26 -26.70 8.28
C PRO A 381 5.89 -27.80 9.14
N ALA A 382 5.05 -28.56 9.84
CA ALA A 382 5.48 -29.80 10.49
C ALA A 382 6.08 -30.71 9.41
N ALA A 383 7.31 -31.16 9.63
CA ALA A 383 8.03 -32.05 8.73
C ALA A 383 7.29 -33.36 8.54
#